data_350436acd862a3fe2aabd3338a69bd5f
#
_entry.id   350436acd862a3fe2aabd3338a69bd5f
#
_cell.length_a   1.000
_cell.length_b   1.000
_cell.length_c   1.000
_cell.angle_alpha   90.00
_cell.angle_beta   90.00
_cell.angle_gamma   90.00
#
_symmetry.space_group_name_H-M   'P 1'
#
loop_
_entity.id
_entity.type
_entity.pdbx_description
1 polymer ?
#
loop_
_entity_poly.entity_id
_entity_poly.type
_entity_poly.pdbx_seq_one_letter_code
_entity_poly.pdbx_strand_id
1 'polypeptide(L)'
;WYGIDLSVYTEEELQEYGLPSSFTKEEQLKLTALRSAVAQNSYQMCVTTTIAKDISKDTVAVIMENKDRYPGVDVEEDSIRVYEDGLYMAPLIGYTGQVSAEELEELNGENGNGQYSSSDIVGKSGLEKYFEKELRGQNGTKTVYVDNLGKVLKEDSEVAPQAGNDIHLTIDRNLQIAVYKILEQYIAGIVYNKIFDAEKFDKDSISSEDDILIPIYDVYYSLFENNVLDADHLAS
;
A
#
# COMPACT_ATOMS: atom_id res chain seq x y z
N TRP A 1 -20.16 10.63 4.97
CA TRP A 1 -20.26 9.19 5.21
C TRP A 1 -20.29 8.44 3.89
N TYR A 2 -19.38 7.51 3.66
CA TYR A 2 -19.21 6.83 2.38
C TYR A 2 -19.93 5.47 2.31
N GLY A 3 -20.69 5.10 3.32
CA GLY A 3 -21.46 3.85 3.33
C GLY A 3 -22.64 3.87 2.33
N ILE A 4 -23.13 2.68 1.99
CA ILE A 4 -24.37 2.52 1.21
C ILE A 4 -25.52 2.36 2.21
N ASP A 5 -26.54 3.22 2.09
CA ASP A 5 -27.77 3.06 2.84
C ASP A 5 -28.72 2.17 2.05
N LEU A 6 -28.79 0.89 2.42
CA LEU A 6 -29.66 -0.07 1.75
C LEU A 6 -31.15 0.16 2.02
N SER A 7 -31.49 0.96 3.03
CA SER A 7 -32.89 1.22 3.40
C SER A 7 -33.65 2.09 2.38
N VAL A 8 -32.92 2.74 1.47
CA VAL A 8 -33.52 3.55 0.40
C VAL A 8 -33.95 2.72 -0.82
N TYR A 9 -33.55 1.44 -0.88
CA TYR A 9 -33.86 0.53 -1.97
C TYR A 9 -34.96 -0.45 -1.56
N THR A 10 -35.85 -0.78 -2.50
CA THR A 10 -36.81 -1.87 -2.34
C THR A 10 -36.13 -3.24 -2.47
N GLU A 11 -36.77 -4.30 -1.98
CA GLU A 11 -36.25 -5.66 -2.14
C GLU A 11 -36.08 -6.07 -3.62
N GLU A 12 -36.94 -5.57 -4.49
CA GLU A 12 -36.89 -5.82 -5.92
C GLU A 12 -35.68 -5.14 -6.56
N GLU A 13 -35.40 -3.88 -6.19
CA GLU A 13 -34.21 -3.13 -6.64
C GLU A 13 -32.92 -3.76 -6.12
N LEU A 14 -32.88 -4.21 -4.87
CA LEU A 14 -31.73 -4.91 -4.33
C LEU A 14 -31.41 -6.20 -5.10
N GLN A 15 -32.44 -6.96 -5.49
CA GLN A 15 -32.29 -8.15 -6.30
C GLN A 15 -31.83 -7.83 -7.73
N GLU A 16 -32.39 -6.79 -8.34
CA GLU A 16 -32.02 -6.34 -9.68
C GLU A 16 -30.57 -5.90 -9.75
N TYR A 17 -30.09 -5.18 -8.73
CA TYR A 17 -28.69 -4.74 -8.64
C TYR A 17 -27.75 -5.81 -8.06
N GLY A 18 -28.27 -6.97 -7.66
CA GLY A 18 -27.48 -8.04 -7.05
C GLY A 18 -26.87 -7.66 -5.70
N LEU A 19 -27.52 -6.74 -4.98
CA LEU A 19 -27.08 -6.28 -3.67
C LEU A 19 -27.68 -7.17 -2.56
N PRO A 20 -26.92 -7.45 -1.47
CA PRO A 20 -27.46 -8.15 -0.31
C PRO A 20 -28.40 -7.25 0.48
N SER A 21 -29.30 -7.84 1.25
CA SER A 21 -30.20 -7.11 2.15
C SER A 21 -29.48 -6.43 3.32
N SER A 22 -28.26 -6.87 3.64
CA SER A 22 -27.39 -6.25 4.65
C SER A 22 -25.95 -6.57 4.34
N PHE A 23 -25.03 -5.67 4.71
CA PHE A 23 -23.60 -5.88 4.63
C PHE A 23 -23.02 -6.24 5.99
N THR A 24 -22.07 -7.16 6.02
CA THR A 24 -21.22 -7.42 7.18
C THR A 24 -20.32 -6.20 7.48
N LYS A 25 -19.78 -6.11 8.69
CA LYS A 25 -18.85 -5.02 9.05
C LYS A 25 -17.64 -4.95 8.12
N GLU A 26 -17.13 -6.10 7.69
CA GLU A 26 -15.98 -6.17 6.78
C GLU A 26 -16.33 -5.65 5.38
N GLU A 27 -17.48 -6.04 4.83
CA GLU A 27 -17.97 -5.55 3.55
C GLU A 27 -18.25 -4.04 3.58
N GLN A 28 -18.86 -3.54 4.68
CA GLN A 28 -19.06 -2.11 4.89
C GLN A 28 -17.74 -1.33 4.89
N LEU A 29 -16.72 -1.87 5.53
CA LEU A 29 -15.38 -1.27 5.56
C LEU A 29 -14.77 -1.22 4.16
N LYS A 30 -14.82 -2.33 3.42
CA LYS A 30 -14.34 -2.41 2.02
C LYS A 30 -15.06 -1.41 1.11
N LEU A 31 -16.38 -1.34 1.20
CA LEU A 31 -17.18 -0.38 0.43
C LEU A 31 -16.87 1.08 0.79
N THR A 32 -16.70 1.37 2.08
CA THR A 32 -16.33 2.72 2.54
C THR A 32 -14.96 3.12 2.02
N ALA A 33 -13.97 2.22 2.08
CA ALA A 33 -12.63 2.47 1.57
C ALA A 33 -12.65 2.73 0.04
N LEU A 34 -13.37 1.90 -0.71
CA LEU A 34 -13.51 2.03 -2.16
C LEU A 34 -14.18 3.36 -2.55
N ARG A 35 -15.30 3.71 -1.91
CA ARG A 35 -15.99 4.98 -2.17
C ARG A 35 -15.16 6.19 -1.77
N SER A 36 -14.40 6.10 -0.68
CA SER A 36 -13.47 7.15 -0.26
C SER A 36 -12.37 7.36 -1.31
N ALA A 37 -11.78 6.28 -1.82
CA ALA A 37 -10.75 6.35 -2.86
C ALA A 37 -11.27 7.01 -4.14
N VAL A 38 -12.45 6.61 -4.60
CA VAL A 38 -13.10 7.22 -5.78
C VAL A 38 -13.44 8.70 -5.52
N ALA A 39 -13.93 9.04 -4.33
CA ALA A 39 -14.30 10.41 -4.00
C ALA A 39 -13.09 11.37 -3.94
N GLN A 40 -11.91 10.89 -3.54
CA GLN A 40 -10.68 11.70 -3.54
C GLN A 40 -10.31 12.19 -4.95
N ASN A 41 -10.62 11.40 -5.98
CA ASN A 41 -10.34 11.75 -7.37
C ASN A 41 -11.53 12.41 -8.09
N SER A 42 -12.64 12.66 -7.40
CA SER A 42 -13.87 13.20 -8.00
C SER A 42 -13.74 14.60 -8.62
N TYR A 43 -12.72 15.36 -8.22
CA TYR A 43 -12.43 16.67 -8.79
C TYR A 43 -11.66 16.62 -10.12
N GLN A 44 -11.10 15.47 -10.48
CA GLN A 44 -10.35 15.27 -11.71
C GLN A 44 -11.16 14.35 -12.64
N MET A 45 -11.85 14.96 -13.58
CA MET A 45 -12.56 14.19 -14.62
C MET A 45 -11.55 13.37 -15.44
N CYS A 46 -11.87 12.11 -15.69
CA CYS A 46 -11.07 11.19 -16.51
C CYS A 46 -9.75 10.70 -15.87
N VAL A 47 -9.57 10.82 -14.55
CA VAL A 47 -8.48 10.14 -13.84
C VAL A 47 -8.99 8.81 -13.29
N THR A 48 -8.31 7.73 -13.67
CA THR A 48 -8.62 6.38 -13.17
C THR A 48 -8.24 6.25 -11.70
N THR A 49 -9.08 5.53 -10.94
CA THR A 49 -8.78 5.18 -9.54
C THR A 49 -8.56 3.68 -9.45
N THR A 50 -7.36 3.27 -9.07
CA THR A 50 -7.06 1.85 -8.86
C THR A 50 -7.77 1.36 -7.60
N ILE A 51 -8.69 0.40 -7.77
CA ILE A 51 -9.50 -0.18 -6.68
C ILE A 51 -8.99 -1.54 -6.22
N ALA A 52 -8.28 -2.27 -7.08
CA ALA A 52 -7.67 -3.56 -6.76
C ALA A 52 -6.42 -3.77 -7.62
N LYS A 53 -5.42 -4.47 -7.07
CA LYS A 53 -4.19 -4.86 -7.75
C LYS A 53 -4.02 -6.37 -7.64
N ASP A 54 -3.23 -6.95 -8.54
CA ASP A 54 -2.89 -8.37 -8.57
C ASP A 54 -4.14 -9.29 -8.55
N ILE A 55 -5.12 -8.94 -9.39
CA ILE A 55 -6.35 -9.72 -9.53
C ILE A 55 -6.12 -10.98 -10.36
N SER A 56 -6.82 -12.07 -10.01
CA SER A 56 -6.69 -13.34 -10.74
C SER A 56 -7.22 -13.24 -12.17
N LYS A 57 -6.68 -14.07 -13.06
CA LYS A 57 -7.15 -14.15 -14.46
C LYS A 57 -8.63 -14.50 -14.58
N ASP A 58 -9.16 -15.29 -13.64
CA ASP A 58 -10.59 -15.62 -13.59
C ASP A 58 -11.43 -14.39 -13.26
N THR A 59 -10.96 -13.55 -12.32
CA THR A 59 -11.63 -12.27 -11.99
C THR A 59 -11.59 -11.31 -13.17
N VAL A 60 -10.45 -11.24 -13.89
CA VAL A 60 -10.34 -10.45 -15.13
C VAL A 60 -11.37 -10.92 -16.16
N ALA A 61 -11.46 -12.22 -16.39
CA ALA A 61 -12.44 -12.79 -17.35
C ALA A 61 -13.88 -12.41 -16.98
N VAL A 62 -14.26 -12.55 -15.70
CA VAL A 62 -15.59 -12.18 -15.21
C VAL A 62 -15.91 -10.69 -15.43
N ILE A 63 -14.94 -9.80 -15.16
CA ILE A 63 -15.12 -8.35 -15.37
C ILE A 63 -15.27 -8.05 -16.85
N MET A 64 -14.42 -8.62 -17.70
CA MET A 64 -14.42 -8.38 -19.14
C MET A 64 -15.67 -8.92 -19.84
N GLU A 65 -16.20 -10.06 -19.40
CA GLU A 65 -17.46 -10.64 -19.90
C GLU A 65 -18.70 -9.83 -19.47
N ASN A 66 -18.61 -9.10 -18.37
CA ASN A 66 -19.75 -8.37 -17.80
C ASN A 66 -19.54 -6.84 -17.80
N LYS A 67 -18.76 -6.29 -18.75
CA LYS A 67 -18.51 -4.83 -18.85
C LYS A 67 -19.78 -3.99 -18.84
N ASP A 68 -20.88 -4.48 -19.41
CA ASP A 68 -22.15 -3.77 -19.43
C ASP A 68 -22.78 -3.62 -18.02
N ARG A 69 -22.46 -4.54 -17.09
CA ARG A 69 -22.91 -4.49 -15.69
C ARG A 69 -22.02 -3.63 -14.80
N TYR A 70 -20.79 -3.35 -15.23
CA TYR A 70 -19.79 -2.58 -14.48
C TYR A 70 -19.36 -1.32 -15.26
N PRO A 71 -20.29 -0.37 -15.50
CA PRO A 71 -19.96 0.84 -16.24
C PRO A 71 -18.88 1.63 -15.50
N GLY A 72 -17.83 2.02 -16.24
CA GLY A 72 -16.69 2.77 -15.68
C GLY A 72 -15.63 1.90 -14.99
N VAL A 73 -15.78 0.58 -14.98
CA VAL A 73 -14.72 -0.34 -14.51
C VAL A 73 -13.95 -0.89 -15.70
N ASP A 74 -12.64 -0.81 -15.65
CA ASP A 74 -11.74 -1.42 -16.65
C ASP A 74 -10.60 -2.17 -15.95
N VAL A 75 -9.92 -3.03 -16.70
CA VAL A 75 -8.76 -3.79 -16.26
C VAL A 75 -7.58 -3.41 -17.14
N GLU A 76 -6.48 -3.03 -16.52
CA GLU A 76 -5.26 -2.63 -17.17
C GLU A 76 -4.11 -3.54 -16.73
N GLU A 77 -3.18 -3.81 -17.63
CA GLU A 77 -1.93 -4.48 -17.29
C GLU A 77 -0.95 -3.44 -16.75
N ASP A 78 -0.36 -3.75 -15.60
CA ASP A 78 0.65 -2.91 -14.97
C ASP A 78 1.81 -3.76 -14.48
N SER A 79 2.97 -3.16 -14.32
CA SER A 79 4.16 -3.80 -13.75
C SER A 79 4.25 -3.48 -12.24
N ILE A 80 4.52 -4.50 -11.45
CA ILE A 80 4.76 -4.36 -10.02
C ILE A 80 6.22 -4.63 -9.67
N ARG A 81 6.72 -3.93 -8.66
CA ARG A 81 8.06 -4.20 -8.11
C ARG A 81 8.01 -5.45 -7.25
N VAL A 82 8.92 -6.38 -7.49
CA VAL A 82 9.08 -7.61 -6.71
C VAL A 82 10.40 -7.53 -5.95
N TYR A 83 10.35 -7.76 -4.65
CA TYR A 83 11.52 -7.72 -3.78
C TYR A 83 11.85 -9.11 -3.26
N GLU A 84 12.90 -9.70 -3.80
CA GLU A 84 13.41 -10.95 -3.25
C GLU A 84 13.95 -10.72 -1.84
N ASP A 85 13.53 -11.59 -0.90
CA ASP A 85 13.93 -11.50 0.51
C ASP A 85 13.71 -10.12 1.16
N GLY A 86 12.63 -9.42 0.80
CA GLY A 86 12.32 -8.07 1.26
C GLY A 86 12.49 -7.86 2.76
N LEU A 87 12.12 -8.85 3.61
CA LEU A 87 12.30 -8.79 5.06
C LEU A 87 13.76 -8.50 5.47
N TYR A 88 14.71 -9.19 4.84
CA TYR A 88 16.14 -9.08 5.19
C TYR A 88 16.85 -7.93 4.49
N MET A 89 16.31 -7.53 3.34
CA MET A 89 16.89 -6.50 2.47
C MET A 89 16.25 -5.12 2.66
N ALA A 90 15.13 -5.01 3.36
CA ALA A 90 14.39 -3.75 3.54
C ALA A 90 15.26 -2.54 3.96
N PRO A 91 16.23 -2.67 4.89
CA PRO A 91 17.10 -1.55 5.26
C PRO A 91 17.95 -1.01 4.11
N LEU A 92 18.25 -1.83 3.11
CA LEU A 92 19.03 -1.46 1.92
C LEU A 92 18.13 -1.00 0.78
N ILE A 93 17.04 -1.73 0.53
CA ILE A 93 16.09 -1.45 -0.55
C ILE A 93 15.39 -0.11 -0.29
N GLY A 94 14.97 0.14 0.94
CA GLY A 94 14.14 1.28 1.27
C GLY A 94 12.67 1.02 1.01
N TYR A 95 11.93 2.08 0.68
CA TYR A 95 10.50 2.00 0.41
C TYR A 95 10.07 2.98 -0.66
N THR A 96 8.89 2.73 -1.23
CA THR A 96 8.24 3.61 -2.21
C THR A 96 7.04 4.30 -1.57
N GLY A 97 6.69 5.47 -2.07
CA GLY A 97 5.52 6.23 -1.61
C GLY A 97 5.10 7.26 -2.64
N GLN A 98 3.94 7.86 -2.43
CA GLN A 98 3.44 8.92 -3.31
C GLN A 98 4.41 10.10 -3.35
N VAL A 99 4.66 10.65 -4.53
CA VAL A 99 5.53 11.80 -4.73
C VAL A 99 5.00 13.01 -3.95
N SER A 100 5.88 13.72 -3.26
CA SER A 100 5.54 15.02 -2.65
C SER A 100 5.68 16.17 -3.67
N ALA A 101 5.11 17.34 -3.36
CA ALA A 101 5.24 18.50 -4.23
C ALA A 101 6.70 18.92 -4.45
N GLU A 102 7.52 18.83 -3.40
CA GLU A 102 8.96 19.17 -3.45
C GLU A 102 9.73 18.16 -4.31
N GLU A 103 9.46 16.87 -4.13
CA GLU A 103 10.08 15.82 -4.96
C GLU A 103 9.64 15.90 -6.43
N LEU A 104 8.39 16.30 -6.67
CA LEU A 104 7.86 16.48 -8.02
C LEU A 104 8.59 17.61 -8.75
N GLU A 105 8.88 18.73 -8.04
CA GLU A 105 9.69 19.82 -8.60
C GLU A 105 11.13 19.38 -8.86
N GLU A 106 11.73 18.60 -7.95
CA GLU A 106 13.08 18.06 -8.12
C GLU A 106 13.18 17.09 -9.29
N LEU A 107 12.23 16.15 -9.40
CA LEU A 107 12.21 15.12 -10.43
C LEU A 107 11.85 15.68 -11.83
N ASN A 108 10.98 16.67 -11.92
CA ASN A 108 10.57 17.36 -13.15
C ASN A 108 11.36 18.65 -13.44
N GLY A 109 12.35 19.03 -12.60
CA GLY A 109 13.16 20.23 -12.75
C GLY A 109 13.92 20.32 -14.08
N GLU A 110 14.88 21.24 -14.23
CA GLU A 110 15.52 21.65 -15.50
C GLU A 110 16.01 20.49 -16.41
N ASN A 111 16.19 19.29 -15.89
CA ASN A 111 16.54 18.08 -16.64
C ASN A 111 15.45 17.00 -16.60
N GLY A 112 14.35 17.21 -15.90
CA GLY A 112 13.21 16.30 -15.86
C GLY A 112 12.23 16.63 -16.98
N ASN A 113 11.95 15.70 -17.86
CA ASN A 113 11.08 15.90 -19.04
C ASN A 113 9.57 16.02 -18.69
N GLY A 114 9.21 16.41 -17.46
CA GLY A 114 7.81 16.45 -17.02
C GLY A 114 7.13 15.08 -16.95
N GLN A 115 7.91 14.03 -16.72
CA GLN A 115 7.44 12.64 -16.76
C GLN A 115 6.73 12.19 -15.49
N TYR A 116 6.85 12.95 -14.39
CA TYR A 116 6.25 12.61 -13.11
C TYR A 116 4.98 13.42 -12.85
N SER A 117 3.95 12.75 -12.37
CA SER A 117 2.68 13.34 -11.94
C SER A 117 2.52 13.25 -10.42
N SER A 118 1.63 14.04 -9.85
CA SER A 118 1.35 14.04 -8.40
C SER A 118 0.78 12.71 -7.87
N SER A 119 0.30 11.84 -8.74
CA SER A 119 -0.23 10.52 -8.40
C SER A 119 0.83 9.41 -8.45
N ASP A 120 2.03 9.71 -8.97
CA ASP A 120 3.07 8.71 -9.13
C ASP A 120 3.64 8.25 -7.79
N ILE A 121 4.05 6.99 -7.76
CA ILE A 121 4.77 6.38 -6.64
C ILE A 121 6.24 6.35 -6.98
N VAL A 122 7.06 6.91 -6.12
CA VAL A 122 8.51 7.05 -6.27
C VAL A 122 9.27 6.43 -5.11
N GLY A 123 10.53 6.13 -5.30
CA GLY A 123 11.43 5.68 -4.23
C GLY A 123 11.71 6.79 -3.22
N LYS A 124 11.45 6.52 -1.93
CA LYS A 124 11.62 7.49 -0.83
C LYS A 124 12.97 7.36 -0.14
N SER A 125 13.53 6.20 -0.11
CA SER A 125 14.80 5.92 0.55
C SER A 125 15.54 4.75 -0.08
N GLY A 126 16.81 4.54 0.31
CA GLY A 126 17.60 3.38 -0.07
C GLY A 126 17.85 3.28 -1.58
N LEU A 127 17.93 2.05 -2.05
CA LEU A 127 18.13 1.74 -3.46
C LEU A 127 16.94 2.17 -4.32
N GLU A 128 15.73 2.12 -3.79
CA GLU A 128 14.53 2.60 -4.47
C GLU A 128 14.64 4.06 -4.88
N LYS A 129 15.12 4.91 -3.97
CA LYS A 129 15.36 6.33 -4.28
C LYS A 129 16.54 6.54 -5.22
N TYR A 130 17.63 5.79 -5.00
CA TYR A 130 18.84 5.98 -5.78
C TYR A 130 18.68 5.56 -7.24
N PHE A 131 17.97 4.45 -7.48
CA PHE A 131 17.73 3.89 -8.81
C PHE A 131 16.31 4.15 -9.33
N GLU A 132 15.64 5.20 -8.83
CA GLU A 132 14.26 5.51 -9.25
C GLU A 132 14.09 5.59 -10.77
N LYS A 133 15.05 6.20 -11.47
CA LYS A 133 14.99 6.39 -12.94
C LYS A 133 15.09 5.07 -13.70
N GLU A 134 15.89 4.14 -13.20
CA GLU A 134 16.10 2.82 -13.79
C GLU A 134 14.93 1.88 -13.49
N LEU A 135 14.38 1.98 -12.28
CA LEU A 135 13.32 1.10 -11.79
C LEU A 135 11.92 1.50 -12.27
N ARG A 136 11.69 2.78 -12.56
CA ARG A 136 10.35 3.30 -12.83
C ARG A 136 9.72 2.74 -14.12
N GLY A 137 10.50 2.58 -15.19
CA GLY A 137 9.96 2.28 -16.53
C GLY A 137 9.24 3.47 -17.17
N GLN A 138 8.27 3.20 -18.01
CA GLN A 138 7.46 4.21 -18.70
C GLN A 138 5.99 3.89 -18.56
N ASN A 139 5.21 4.88 -18.13
CA ASN A 139 3.77 4.74 -18.01
C ASN A 139 3.13 4.56 -19.39
N GLY A 140 2.16 3.65 -19.48
CA GLY A 140 1.31 3.55 -20.66
C GLY A 140 0.37 4.75 -20.77
N THR A 141 -0.13 5.01 -21.96
CA THR A 141 -1.14 6.04 -22.21
C THR A 141 -2.26 5.50 -23.08
N LYS A 142 -3.50 5.79 -22.69
CA LYS A 142 -4.69 5.41 -23.46
C LYS A 142 -5.54 6.65 -23.71
N THR A 143 -5.82 6.93 -24.97
CA THR A 143 -6.70 8.02 -25.36
C THR A 143 -8.08 7.47 -25.67
N VAL A 144 -9.09 7.93 -24.95
CA VAL A 144 -10.47 7.48 -25.09
C VAL A 144 -11.41 8.67 -25.30
N TYR A 145 -12.46 8.47 -26.10
CA TYR A 145 -13.58 9.39 -26.18
C TYR A 145 -14.68 8.92 -25.22
N VAL A 146 -15.12 9.80 -24.35
CA VAL A 146 -16.16 9.51 -23.37
C VAL A 146 -17.41 10.36 -23.61
N ASP A 147 -18.56 9.87 -23.20
CA ASP A 147 -19.79 10.65 -23.16
C ASP A 147 -19.82 11.57 -21.92
N ASN A 148 -20.93 12.31 -21.77
CA ASN A 148 -21.13 13.21 -20.62
C ASN A 148 -21.26 12.49 -19.25
N LEU A 149 -21.39 11.17 -19.25
CA LEU A 149 -21.47 10.32 -18.06
C LEU A 149 -20.14 9.59 -17.80
N GLY A 150 -19.10 9.82 -18.63
CA GLY A 150 -17.81 9.15 -18.49
C GLY A 150 -17.74 7.75 -19.10
N LYS A 151 -18.77 7.31 -19.86
CA LYS A 151 -18.76 6.02 -20.56
C LYS A 151 -17.86 6.13 -21.81
N VAL A 152 -16.92 5.19 -21.95
CA VAL A 152 -16.05 5.12 -23.12
C VAL A 152 -16.86 4.78 -24.36
N LEU A 153 -16.85 5.69 -25.35
CA LEU A 153 -17.53 5.54 -26.64
C LEU A 153 -16.58 4.96 -27.68
N LYS A 154 -15.32 5.35 -27.65
CA LYS A 154 -14.30 4.93 -28.61
C LYS A 154 -12.90 5.02 -27.98
N GLU A 155 -12.10 4.03 -28.26
CA GLU A 155 -10.66 4.06 -28.01
C GLU A 155 -9.94 4.55 -29.28
N ASP A 156 -9.01 5.50 -29.13
CA ASP A 156 -8.33 6.12 -30.27
C ASP A 156 -6.89 5.61 -30.39
N SER A 157 -6.11 5.67 -29.30
CA SER A 157 -4.74 5.20 -29.26
C SER A 157 -4.40 4.63 -27.90
N GLU A 158 -3.57 3.60 -27.91
CA GLU A 158 -3.04 2.95 -26.72
C GLU A 158 -1.52 2.77 -26.89
N VAL A 159 -0.76 3.16 -25.88
CA VAL A 159 0.66 2.87 -25.74
C VAL A 159 0.80 2.02 -24.48
N ALA A 160 1.23 0.79 -24.62
CA ALA A 160 1.41 -0.12 -23.50
C ALA A 160 2.50 0.40 -22.54
N PRO A 161 2.36 0.19 -21.22
CA PRO A 161 3.40 0.52 -20.26
C PRO A 161 4.65 -0.32 -20.51
N GLN A 162 5.81 0.23 -20.19
CA GLN A 162 7.09 -0.46 -20.25
C GLN A 162 7.64 -0.61 -18.82
N ALA A 163 7.90 -1.85 -18.40
CA ALA A 163 8.53 -2.12 -17.12
C ALA A 163 9.92 -1.47 -17.04
N GLY A 164 10.32 -1.07 -15.84
CA GLY A 164 11.68 -0.62 -15.57
C GLY A 164 12.69 -1.75 -15.62
N ASN A 165 13.95 -1.42 -15.38
CA ASN A 165 15.03 -2.37 -15.37
C ASN A 165 15.13 -3.10 -14.02
N ASP A 166 15.62 -4.33 -14.04
CA ASP A 166 15.99 -5.05 -12.84
C ASP A 166 17.34 -4.53 -12.30
N ILE A 167 17.47 -4.48 -10.98
CA ILE A 167 18.72 -4.11 -10.31
C ILE A 167 19.32 -5.35 -9.66
N HIS A 168 20.53 -5.69 -10.10
CA HIS A 168 21.30 -6.79 -9.54
C HIS A 168 22.35 -6.27 -8.56
N LEU A 169 22.28 -6.71 -7.32
CA LEU A 169 23.22 -6.32 -6.26
C LEU A 169 24.37 -7.32 -6.13
N THR A 170 25.52 -6.84 -5.72
CA THR A 170 26.70 -7.68 -5.41
C THR A 170 26.70 -8.19 -3.97
N ILE A 171 25.62 -7.99 -3.23
CA ILE A 171 25.47 -8.41 -1.84
C ILE A 171 25.26 -9.92 -1.78
N ASP A 172 26.01 -10.61 -0.92
CA ASP A 172 25.78 -12.01 -0.64
C ASP A 172 24.49 -12.16 0.19
N ARG A 173 23.48 -12.77 -0.45
CA ARG A 173 22.15 -12.99 0.13
C ARG A 173 22.19 -13.78 1.44
N ASN A 174 22.98 -14.85 1.47
CA ASN A 174 23.04 -15.71 2.65
C ASN A 174 23.74 -15.05 3.82
N LEU A 175 24.80 -14.28 3.53
CA LEU A 175 25.48 -13.48 4.54
C LEU A 175 24.56 -12.41 5.12
N GLN A 176 23.81 -11.71 4.29
CA GLN A 176 22.84 -10.69 4.75
C GLN A 176 21.77 -11.30 5.66
N ILE A 177 21.20 -12.43 5.28
CA ILE A 177 20.21 -13.16 6.11
C ILE A 177 20.84 -13.60 7.44
N ALA A 178 22.06 -14.12 7.41
CA ALA A 178 22.76 -14.55 8.63
C ALA A 178 23.03 -13.37 9.58
N VAL A 179 23.51 -12.24 9.05
CA VAL A 179 23.76 -11.02 9.83
C VAL A 179 22.46 -10.49 10.44
N TYR A 180 21.38 -10.43 9.66
CA TYR A 180 20.07 -10.01 10.17
C TYR A 180 19.63 -10.87 11.37
N LYS A 181 19.68 -12.19 11.23
CA LYS A 181 19.30 -13.11 12.31
C LYS A 181 20.18 -12.99 13.55
N ILE A 182 21.48 -12.78 13.36
CA ILE A 182 22.42 -12.55 14.47
C ILE A 182 22.06 -11.25 15.20
N LEU A 183 21.83 -10.16 14.46
CA LEU A 183 21.43 -8.88 15.04
C LEU A 183 20.10 -8.98 15.79
N GLU A 184 19.11 -9.65 15.22
CA GLU A 184 17.82 -9.90 15.87
C GLU A 184 18.00 -10.63 17.21
N GLN A 185 18.81 -11.71 17.24
CA GLN A 185 19.10 -12.46 18.46
C GLN A 185 19.83 -11.60 19.50
N TYR A 186 20.82 -10.80 19.08
CA TYR A 186 21.54 -9.92 19.99
C TYR A 186 20.65 -8.83 20.58
N ILE A 187 19.81 -8.19 19.75
CA ILE A 187 18.86 -7.17 20.20
C ILE A 187 17.86 -7.79 21.17
N ALA A 188 17.29 -8.94 20.83
CA ALA A 188 16.37 -9.67 21.71
C ALA A 188 17.03 -10.02 23.06
N GLY A 189 18.28 -10.46 23.04
CA GLY A 189 19.05 -10.74 24.26
C GLY A 189 19.29 -9.49 25.12
N ILE A 190 19.63 -8.37 24.50
CA ILE A 190 19.79 -7.08 25.20
C ILE A 190 18.47 -6.65 25.83
N VAL A 191 17.38 -6.65 25.07
CA VAL A 191 16.04 -6.27 25.55
C VAL A 191 15.64 -7.16 26.71
N TYR A 192 15.76 -8.48 26.56
CA TYR A 192 15.41 -9.45 27.61
C TYR A 192 16.17 -9.17 28.92
N ASN A 193 17.47 -8.90 28.85
CA ASN A 193 18.29 -8.62 30.04
C ASN A 193 17.97 -7.26 30.69
N LYS A 194 17.28 -6.38 29.98
CA LYS A 194 16.90 -5.06 30.49
C LYS A 194 15.46 -5.02 31.04
N ILE A 195 14.65 -6.07 30.79
CA ILE A 195 13.29 -6.17 31.34
C ILE A 195 13.38 -6.48 32.84
N PHE A 196 12.63 -5.74 33.64
CA PHE A 196 12.51 -5.99 35.07
C PHE A 196 11.04 -5.89 35.51
N ASP A 197 10.72 -6.56 36.61
CA ASP A 197 9.37 -6.63 37.14
C ASP A 197 9.03 -5.36 37.93
N ALA A 198 8.55 -4.35 37.20
CA ALA A 198 8.03 -3.12 37.76
C ALA A 198 6.98 -2.50 36.85
N GLU A 199 6.10 -1.71 37.44
CA GLU A 199 5.06 -0.98 36.72
C GLU A 199 5.62 0.22 35.93
N LYS A 200 6.62 0.90 36.50
CA LYS A 200 7.21 2.11 35.92
C LYS A 200 8.71 2.15 36.17
N PHE A 201 9.40 2.83 35.26
CA PHE A 201 10.82 3.11 35.37
C PHE A 201 11.04 4.52 35.90
N ASP A 202 11.88 4.66 36.93
CA ASP A 202 12.28 5.97 37.45
C ASP A 202 13.41 6.54 36.58
N LYS A 203 13.07 7.52 35.75
CA LYS A 203 14.00 8.19 34.84
C LYS A 203 15.05 9.03 35.56
N ASP A 204 14.78 9.44 36.80
CA ASP A 204 15.70 10.26 37.60
C ASP A 204 16.83 9.40 38.23
N SER A 205 16.69 8.07 38.17
CA SER A 205 17.70 7.11 38.65
C SER A 205 18.82 6.82 37.62
N ILE A 206 18.73 7.35 36.39
CA ILE A 206 19.68 7.07 35.31
C ILE A 206 20.99 7.87 35.55
N SER A 207 22.10 7.15 35.73
CA SER A 207 23.42 7.72 35.80
C SER A 207 24.24 7.42 34.52
N SER A 208 23.92 6.36 33.82
CA SER A 208 24.55 5.94 32.58
C SER A 208 23.54 5.24 31.64
N GLU A 209 23.93 5.08 30.38
CA GLU A 209 23.11 4.33 29.39
C GLU A 209 22.88 2.86 29.81
N ASP A 210 23.79 2.31 30.61
CA ASP A 210 23.70 0.94 31.15
C ASP A 210 22.57 0.80 32.19
N ASP A 211 22.18 1.89 32.84
CA ASP A 211 21.15 1.91 33.87
C ASP A 211 19.71 1.91 33.30
N ILE A 212 19.56 2.03 31.97
CA ILE A 212 18.27 2.02 31.31
C ILE A 212 17.67 0.62 31.42
N LEU A 213 16.51 0.51 32.10
CA LEU A 213 15.74 -0.69 32.27
C LEU A 213 14.35 -0.54 31.65
N ILE A 214 13.74 -1.64 31.27
CA ILE A 214 12.43 -1.68 30.62
C ILE A 214 11.42 -2.33 31.58
N PRO A 215 10.43 -1.56 32.09
CA PRO A 215 9.38 -2.15 32.90
C PRO A 215 8.61 -3.23 32.11
N ILE A 216 8.29 -4.33 32.73
CA ILE A 216 7.54 -5.42 32.07
C ILE A 216 6.16 -4.95 31.58
N TYR A 217 5.56 -3.98 32.25
CA TYR A 217 4.27 -3.41 31.85
C TYR A 217 4.40 -2.65 30.51
N ASP A 218 5.50 -1.95 30.26
CA ASP A 218 5.74 -1.27 28.98
C ASP A 218 5.84 -2.28 27.83
N VAL A 219 6.43 -3.46 28.10
CA VAL A 219 6.46 -4.56 27.12
C VAL A 219 5.05 -5.06 26.81
N TYR A 220 4.23 -5.32 27.83
CA TYR A 220 2.84 -5.75 27.62
C TYR A 220 2.03 -4.71 26.86
N TYR A 221 2.08 -3.44 27.25
CA TYR A 221 1.38 -2.39 26.53
C TYR A 221 1.82 -2.29 25.06
N SER A 222 3.12 -2.35 24.79
CA SER A 222 3.62 -2.34 23.42
C SER A 222 3.12 -3.53 22.60
N LEU A 223 3.01 -4.72 23.19
CA LEU A 223 2.48 -5.92 22.51
C LEU A 223 0.99 -5.76 22.16
N PHE A 224 0.19 -5.14 23.05
CA PHE A 224 -1.22 -4.86 22.78
C PHE A 224 -1.40 -3.75 21.76
N GLU A 225 -0.68 -2.64 21.89
CA GLU A 225 -0.76 -1.49 20.97
C GLU A 225 -0.37 -1.85 19.54
N ASN A 226 0.58 -2.79 19.38
CA ASN A 226 1.01 -3.28 18.08
C ASN A 226 0.22 -4.50 17.58
N ASN A 227 -0.88 -4.87 18.24
CA ASN A 227 -1.73 -6.02 17.89
C ASN A 227 -0.97 -7.37 17.81
N VAL A 228 0.12 -7.51 18.57
CA VAL A 228 0.84 -8.79 18.71
C VAL A 228 0.11 -9.70 19.69
N LEU A 229 -0.50 -9.11 20.72
CA LEU A 229 -1.40 -9.79 21.67
C LEU A 229 -2.81 -9.25 21.50
N ASP A 230 -3.77 -10.15 21.41
CA ASP A 230 -5.20 -9.83 21.36
C ASP A 230 -5.79 -9.96 22.76
N ALA A 231 -6.25 -8.82 23.32
CA ALA A 231 -6.83 -8.76 24.65
C ALA A 231 -8.14 -9.58 24.76
N ASP A 232 -8.92 -9.63 23.69
CA ASP A 232 -10.19 -10.36 23.66
C ASP A 232 -9.96 -11.88 23.69
N HIS A 233 -8.86 -12.35 23.11
CA HIS A 233 -8.46 -13.76 23.10
C HIS A 233 -7.89 -14.20 24.46
N LEU A 234 -7.27 -13.29 25.20
CA LEU A 234 -6.74 -13.59 26.54
C LEU A 234 -7.82 -13.58 27.63
N ALA A 235 -8.95 -12.94 27.37
CA ALA A 235 -10.08 -12.84 28.30
C ALA A 235 -11.10 -14.00 28.15
N SER A 236 -10.94 -14.85 27.14
CA SER A 236 -11.78 -16.03 26.85
C SER A 236 -11.17 -17.31 27.43
#